data_241c080c14552af24f0fbf48280a10c2
#
_entry.id   241c080c14552af24f0fbf48280a10c2
#
_cell.length_a   1.000
_cell.length_b   1.000
_cell.length_c   1.000
_cell.angle_alpha   90.00
_cell.angle_beta   90.00
_cell.angle_gamma   90.00
#
_symmetry.space_group_name_H-M   'P 1'
#
loop_
_entity.id
_entity.type
_entity.pdbx_description
1 polymer ?
#
loop_
_entity_poly.entity_id
_entity_poly.type
_entity_poly.pdbx_seq_one_letter_code
_entity_poly.pdbx_strand_id
1 'polypeptide(L)'
;LAMSAEMEFTPAGDLVNHRLHTSVMRSHARMTYKAVNAILAGDEETRSEYSDLVPMFEEMEQLHNALAAKRTERGAIEFDAPEAKIIVDETGKPTDIELRERGLSERMIESFMLAANETVAMHFDQANVPFLYRIHESPDADRVQNFVDFVKALGAPVKIDPENIKSTDLQAIHNFFLDRPEEQMVSTMMLRT
;
A
#
# COMPACT_ATOMS: atom_id res chain seq x y z
N LEU A 1 8.97 -25.18 -3.89
CA LEU A 1 7.51 -25.23 -4.02
C LEU A 1 6.91 -23.92 -3.59
N ALA A 2 5.94 -23.39 -4.34
CA ALA A 2 5.21 -22.17 -4.05
C ALA A 2 3.72 -22.29 -4.40
N MET A 3 2.91 -21.43 -3.82
CA MET A 3 1.56 -21.11 -4.31
C MET A 3 1.70 -19.86 -5.17
N SER A 4 1.17 -19.89 -6.38
CA SER A 4 1.30 -18.78 -7.33
C SER A 4 -0.06 -18.26 -7.75
N ALA A 5 -0.16 -16.93 -7.80
CA ALA A 5 -1.25 -16.20 -8.42
C ALA A 5 -0.67 -15.48 -9.66
N GLU A 6 -1.03 -16.00 -10.83
CA GLU A 6 -0.78 -15.30 -12.09
C GLU A 6 -1.94 -14.34 -12.32
N MET A 7 -1.63 -13.09 -12.61
CA MET A 7 -2.63 -12.04 -12.81
C MET A 7 -2.29 -11.23 -14.05
N GLU A 8 -3.27 -11.01 -14.88
CA GLU A 8 -3.14 -10.21 -16.09
C GLU A 8 -3.90 -8.89 -15.91
N PHE A 9 -3.20 -7.77 -16.11
CA PHE A 9 -3.76 -6.43 -15.96
C PHE A 9 -3.77 -5.68 -17.28
N THR A 10 -4.76 -4.81 -17.46
CA THR A 10 -4.70 -3.80 -18.52
C THR A 10 -3.66 -2.73 -18.16
N PRO A 11 -3.22 -1.91 -19.13
CA PRO A 11 -2.39 -0.73 -18.82
C PRO A 11 -3.03 0.27 -17.85
N ALA A 12 -4.36 0.23 -17.69
CA ALA A 12 -5.09 1.03 -16.72
C ALA A 12 -5.17 0.40 -15.32
N GLY A 13 -4.60 -0.80 -15.12
CA GLY A 13 -4.58 -1.50 -13.83
C GLY A 13 -5.85 -2.32 -13.53
N ASP A 14 -6.69 -2.62 -14.53
CA ASP A 14 -7.84 -3.49 -14.36
C ASP A 14 -7.42 -4.95 -14.50
N LEU A 15 -7.82 -5.80 -13.55
CA LEU A 15 -7.58 -7.24 -13.63
C LEU A 15 -8.47 -7.86 -14.73
N VAL A 16 -7.83 -8.45 -15.75
CA VAL A 16 -8.51 -9.08 -16.89
C VAL A 16 -8.69 -10.56 -16.68
N ASN A 17 -7.65 -11.22 -16.16
CA ASN A 17 -7.60 -12.65 -15.97
C ASN A 17 -6.71 -13.03 -14.79
N HIS A 18 -6.96 -14.19 -14.18
CA HIS A 18 -6.10 -14.73 -13.14
C HIS A 18 -6.12 -16.24 -13.09
N ARG A 19 -5.06 -16.82 -12.57
CA ARG A 19 -4.92 -18.25 -12.36
C ARG A 19 -4.19 -18.53 -11.05
N LEU A 20 -4.78 -19.39 -10.20
CA LEU A 20 -4.18 -19.82 -8.94
C LEU A 20 -3.71 -21.26 -9.08
N HIS A 21 -2.45 -21.54 -8.76
CA HIS A 21 -1.89 -22.89 -8.89
C HIS A 21 -0.66 -23.09 -7.97
N THR A 22 -0.33 -24.36 -7.77
CA THR A 22 0.95 -24.72 -7.15
C THR A 22 2.06 -24.68 -8.20
N SER A 23 3.25 -24.24 -7.80
CA SER A 23 4.38 -24.07 -8.72
C SER A 23 5.71 -24.47 -8.09
N VAL A 24 6.70 -24.60 -8.96
CA VAL A 24 8.12 -24.69 -8.56
C VAL A 24 8.81 -23.47 -9.14
N MET A 25 9.38 -22.65 -8.28
CA MET A 25 10.12 -21.48 -8.72
C MET A 25 11.62 -21.66 -8.44
N ARG A 26 12.44 -21.06 -9.32
CA ARG A 26 13.88 -20.90 -9.15
C ARG A 26 14.17 -19.41 -9.15
N SER A 27 14.73 -18.90 -8.04
CA SER A 27 15.17 -17.51 -7.98
C SER A 27 16.29 -17.27 -8.98
N HIS A 28 16.17 -16.23 -9.80
CA HIS A 28 17.18 -15.78 -10.75
C HIS A 28 18.22 -14.90 -10.04
N ALA A 29 17.76 -13.95 -9.25
CA ALA A 29 18.59 -13.06 -8.45
C ALA A 29 17.94 -12.75 -7.11
N ARG A 30 18.75 -12.50 -6.07
CA ARG A 30 18.29 -11.98 -4.79
C ARG A 30 18.37 -10.46 -4.80
N MET A 31 17.30 -9.81 -5.24
CA MET A 31 17.21 -8.36 -5.24
C MET A 31 16.89 -7.80 -3.86
N THR A 32 17.46 -6.63 -3.58
CA THR A 32 17.15 -5.85 -2.37
C THR A 32 16.38 -4.59 -2.76
N TYR A 33 15.57 -4.06 -1.86
CA TYR A 33 14.89 -2.78 -2.09
C TYR A 33 15.87 -1.66 -2.45
N LYS A 34 17.03 -1.60 -1.76
CA LYS A 34 18.07 -0.61 -2.04
C LYS A 34 18.56 -0.69 -3.50
N ALA A 35 18.85 -1.89 -4.00
CA ALA A 35 19.30 -2.07 -5.37
C ALA A 35 18.20 -1.71 -6.39
N VAL A 36 16.97 -2.14 -6.15
CA VAL A 36 15.84 -1.81 -7.06
C VAL A 36 15.55 -0.31 -7.05
N ASN A 37 15.56 0.34 -5.88
CA ASN A 37 15.41 1.80 -5.80
C ASN A 37 16.53 2.53 -6.57
N ALA A 38 17.79 2.08 -6.50
CA ALA A 38 18.90 2.64 -7.27
C ALA A 38 18.70 2.45 -8.78
N ILE A 39 18.27 1.26 -9.22
CA ILE A 39 17.97 0.97 -10.63
C ILE A 39 16.90 1.93 -11.17
N LEU A 40 15.79 2.10 -10.42
CA LEU A 40 14.67 2.95 -10.84
C LEU A 40 15.02 4.45 -10.76
N ALA A 41 15.94 4.83 -9.86
CA ALA A 41 16.49 6.17 -9.79
C ALA A 41 17.52 6.49 -10.90
N GLY A 42 17.89 5.50 -11.72
CA GLY A 42 18.80 5.70 -12.85
C GLY A 42 20.29 5.55 -12.51
N ASP A 43 20.65 4.93 -11.38
CA ASP A 43 22.05 4.68 -11.02
C ASP A 43 22.73 3.77 -12.06
N GLU A 44 23.71 4.31 -12.78
CA GLU A 44 24.32 3.64 -13.92
C GLU A 44 25.11 2.38 -13.53
N GLU A 45 25.77 2.37 -12.38
CA GLU A 45 26.54 1.22 -11.90
C GLU A 45 25.64 0.05 -11.59
N THR A 46 24.59 0.28 -10.77
CA THR A 46 23.61 -0.76 -10.41
C THR A 46 22.81 -1.23 -11.64
N ARG A 47 22.45 -0.33 -12.55
CA ARG A 47 21.77 -0.70 -13.82
C ARG A 47 22.65 -1.55 -14.72
N SER A 48 23.95 -1.31 -14.74
CA SER A 48 24.90 -2.14 -15.51
C SER A 48 25.05 -3.53 -14.89
N GLU A 49 25.12 -3.63 -13.56
CA GLU A 49 25.23 -4.91 -12.83
C GLU A 49 24.00 -5.81 -13.07
N TYR A 50 22.78 -5.23 -13.09
CA TYR A 50 21.51 -5.96 -13.25
C TYR A 50 20.83 -5.65 -14.58
N SER A 51 21.59 -5.44 -15.65
CA SER A 51 21.09 -4.95 -16.94
C SER A 51 19.97 -5.80 -17.57
N ASP A 52 20.00 -7.12 -17.34
CA ASP A 52 18.97 -8.07 -17.81
C ASP A 52 17.65 -7.96 -17.04
N LEU A 53 17.65 -7.39 -15.82
CA LEU A 53 16.47 -7.21 -14.97
C LEU A 53 15.87 -5.81 -15.05
N VAL A 54 16.61 -4.82 -15.54
CA VAL A 54 16.16 -3.42 -15.61
C VAL A 54 14.81 -3.28 -16.33
N PRO A 55 14.57 -3.87 -17.52
CA PRO A 55 13.28 -3.73 -18.21
C PRO A 55 12.11 -4.28 -17.38
N MET A 56 12.33 -5.38 -16.65
CA MET A 56 11.30 -5.94 -15.77
C MET A 56 10.93 -4.97 -14.64
N PHE A 57 11.92 -4.31 -14.02
CA PHE A 57 11.63 -3.35 -12.95
C PHE A 57 10.92 -2.10 -13.46
N GLU A 58 11.22 -1.63 -14.66
CA GLU A 58 10.53 -0.53 -15.32
C GLU A 58 9.05 -0.88 -15.60
N GLU A 59 8.77 -2.09 -16.07
CA GLU A 59 7.39 -2.59 -16.23
C GLU A 59 6.66 -2.75 -14.88
N MET A 60 7.36 -3.23 -13.85
CA MET A 60 6.81 -3.33 -12.50
C MET A 60 6.44 -1.95 -11.94
N GLU A 61 7.25 -0.92 -12.19
CA GLU A 61 6.92 0.46 -11.82
C GLU A 61 5.65 0.96 -12.52
N GLN A 62 5.52 0.71 -13.82
CA GLN A 62 4.32 1.11 -14.58
C GLN A 62 3.06 0.42 -14.03
N LEU A 63 3.14 -0.89 -13.75
CA LEU A 63 2.03 -1.62 -13.14
C LEU A 63 1.71 -1.08 -11.74
N HIS A 64 2.73 -0.81 -10.91
CA HIS A 64 2.52 -0.20 -9.60
C HIS A 64 1.76 1.12 -9.71
N ASN A 65 2.17 2.00 -10.61
CA ASN A 65 1.54 3.30 -10.80
C ASN A 65 0.07 3.16 -11.21
N ALA A 66 -0.26 2.22 -12.10
CA ALA A 66 -1.63 1.93 -12.49
C ALA A 66 -2.47 1.40 -11.32
N LEU A 67 -1.94 0.45 -10.53
CA LEU A 67 -2.62 -0.09 -9.36
C LEU A 67 -2.80 0.95 -8.25
N ALA A 68 -1.80 1.80 -8.01
CA ALA A 68 -1.88 2.88 -7.04
C ALA A 68 -2.94 3.92 -7.42
N ALA A 69 -3.01 4.31 -8.71
CA ALA A 69 -4.05 5.20 -9.21
C ALA A 69 -5.46 4.62 -8.97
N LYS A 70 -5.68 3.34 -9.27
CA LYS A 70 -6.95 2.64 -8.99
C LYS A 70 -7.32 2.63 -7.51
N ARG A 71 -6.34 2.41 -6.64
CA ARG A 71 -6.57 2.45 -5.18
C ARG A 71 -6.96 3.86 -4.74
N THR A 72 -6.28 4.88 -5.23
CA THR A 72 -6.60 6.28 -4.93
C THR A 72 -8.01 6.65 -5.39
N GLU A 73 -8.43 6.23 -6.58
CA GLU A 73 -9.81 6.41 -7.08
C GLU A 73 -10.86 5.75 -6.17
N ARG A 74 -10.53 4.60 -5.57
CA ARG A 74 -11.40 3.91 -4.60
C ARG A 74 -11.42 4.55 -3.21
N GLY A 75 -10.64 5.60 -2.97
CA GLY A 75 -10.55 6.31 -1.70
C GLY A 75 -9.50 5.77 -0.74
N ALA A 76 -8.48 5.06 -1.25
CA ALA A 76 -7.34 4.68 -0.43
C ALA A 76 -6.61 5.92 0.08
N ILE A 77 -6.21 5.89 1.36
CA ILE A 77 -5.44 6.94 2.01
C ILE A 77 -4.05 6.39 2.28
N GLU A 78 -3.04 7.09 1.83
CA GLU A 78 -1.66 6.76 2.17
C GLU A 78 -1.28 7.57 3.40
N PHE A 79 -1.15 6.88 4.54
CA PHE A 79 -0.63 7.49 5.75
C PHE A 79 0.88 7.39 5.74
N ASP A 80 1.54 8.53 5.67
CA ASP A 80 3.00 8.61 5.77
C ASP A 80 3.41 8.61 7.25
N ALA A 81 3.21 7.46 7.91
CA ALA A 81 3.64 7.29 9.29
C ALA A 81 5.14 6.96 9.33
N PRO A 82 5.96 7.79 9.99
CA PRO A 82 7.38 7.51 10.10
C PRO A 82 7.61 6.21 10.89
N GLU A 83 8.25 5.23 10.27
CA GLU A 83 8.68 3.99 10.92
C GLU A 83 10.08 4.16 11.51
N ALA A 84 10.26 3.81 12.78
CA ALA A 84 11.57 3.79 13.42
C ALA A 84 12.28 2.47 13.13
N LYS A 85 13.52 2.54 12.66
CA LYS A 85 14.44 1.42 12.53
C LYS A 85 15.43 1.46 13.69
N ILE A 86 15.39 0.43 14.53
CA ILE A 86 16.33 0.29 15.65
C ILE A 86 17.61 -0.32 15.10
N ILE A 87 18.73 0.38 15.26
CA ILE A 87 20.07 -0.12 14.95
C ILE A 87 20.61 -0.80 16.19
N VAL A 88 21.12 -2.01 16.00
CA VAL A 88 21.72 -2.80 17.08
C VAL A 88 23.16 -3.13 16.76
N ASP A 89 24.00 -3.29 17.82
CA ASP A 89 25.36 -3.78 17.71
C ASP A 89 25.40 -5.30 17.52
N GLU A 90 26.61 -5.86 17.43
CA GLU A 90 26.83 -7.31 17.26
C GLU A 90 26.26 -8.16 18.40
N THR A 91 26.01 -7.56 19.56
CA THR A 91 25.42 -8.23 20.75
C THR A 91 23.91 -8.13 20.80
N GLY A 92 23.29 -7.40 19.84
CA GLY A 92 21.85 -7.13 19.80
C GLY A 92 21.41 -5.96 20.67
N LYS A 93 22.33 -5.16 21.22
CA LYS A 93 22.01 -3.98 22.03
C LYS A 93 21.68 -2.80 21.10
N PRO A 94 20.57 -2.08 21.34
CA PRO A 94 20.25 -0.87 20.59
C PRO A 94 21.34 0.20 20.72
N THR A 95 21.78 0.73 19.58
CA THR A 95 22.82 1.76 19.49
C THR A 95 22.29 3.06 18.91
N ASP A 96 21.25 2.99 18.04
CA ASP A 96 20.66 4.16 17.40
C ASP A 96 19.23 3.89 16.95
N ILE A 97 18.50 4.98 16.60
CA ILE A 97 17.17 4.93 16.01
C ILE A 97 17.17 5.80 14.76
N GLU A 98 16.98 5.18 13.61
CA GLU A 98 16.88 5.86 12.31
C GLU A 98 15.44 5.86 11.82
N LEU A 99 15.06 6.87 11.03
CA LEU A 99 13.82 6.82 10.26
C LEU A 99 14.00 5.84 9.10
N ARG A 100 13.06 4.92 8.96
CA ARG A 100 13.00 4.03 7.80
C ARG A 100 12.32 4.76 6.65
N GLU A 101 13.09 5.08 5.63
CA GLU A 101 12.54 5.58 4.38
C GLU A 101 11.91 4.43 3.59
N ARG A 102 10.66 4.62 3.17
CA ARG A 102 9.95 3.71 2.26
C ARG A 102 10.15 4.20 0.83
N GLY A 103 10.98 3.49 0.07
CA GLY A 103 11.24 3.80 -1.33
C GLY A 103 10.14 3.33 -2.28
N LEU A 104 10.36 3.53 -3.57
CA LEU A 104 9.43 3.10 -4.61
C LEU A 104 9.28 1.58 -4.66
N SER A 105 10.38 0.83 -4.52
CA SER A 105 10.34 -0.63 -4.59
C SER A 105 9.54 -1.28 -3.45
N GLU A 106 9.57 -0.71 -2.24
CA GLU A 106 8.73 -1.16 -1.13
C GLU A 106 7.24 -0.96 -1.45
N ARG A 107 6.87 0.20 -2.00
CA ARG A 107 5.50 0.50 -2.42
C ARG A 107 5.03 -0.37 -3.58
N MET A 108 5.93 -0.70 -4.51
CA MET A 108 5.64 -1.64 -5.60
C MET A 108 5.25 -3.01 -5.07
N ILE A 109 6.07 -3.57 -4.19
CA ILE A 109 5.78 -4.89 -3.59
C ILE A 109 4.48 -4.87 -2.78
N GLU A 110 4.23 -3.80 -2.02
CA GLU A 110 2.96 -3.63 -1.32
C GLU A 110 1.76 -3.64 -2.29
N SER A 111 1.83 -2.92 -3.40
CA SER A 111 0.77 -2.90 -4.41
C SER A 111 0.51 -4.29 -4.99
N PHE A 112 1.57 -5.07 -5.28
CA PHE A 112 1.42 -6.42 -5.81
C PHE A 112 0.89 -7.40 -4.77
N MET A 113 1.30 -7.27 -3.50
CA MET A 113 0.74 -8.07 -2.40
C MET A 113 -0.76 -7.80 -2.22
N LEU A 114 -1.18 -6.53 -2.26
CA LEU A 114 -2.58 -6.15 -2.17
C LEU A 114 -3.39 -6.69 -3.34
N ALA A 115 -2.89 -6.53 -4.58
CA ALA A 115 -3.52 -7.07 -5.78
C ALA A 115 -3.68 -8.59 -5.70
N ALA A 116 -2.66 -9.32 -5.24
CA ALA A 116 -2.73 -10.76 -5.05
C ALA A 116 -3.75 -11.15 -3.98
N ASN A 117 -3.77 -10.48 -2.83
CA ASN A 117 -4.70 -10.74 -1.75
C ASN A 117 -6.15 -10.49 -2.18
N GLU A 118 -6.42 -9.37 -2.86
CA GLU A 118 -7.75 -9.04 -3.40
C GLU A 118 -8.20 -10.06 -4.45
N THR A 119 -7.30 -10.47 -5.35
CA THR A 119 -7.59 -11.45 -6.41
C THR A 119 -7.92 -12.82 -5.83
N VAL A 120 -7.14 -13.30 -4.86
CA VAL A 120 -7.40 -14.59 -4.19
C VAL A 120 -8.73 -14.55 -3.44
N ALA A 121 -8.99 -13.49 -2.67
CA ALA A 121 -10.25 -13.33 -1.95
C ALA A 121 -11.45 -13.33 -2.91
N MET A 122 -11.38 -12.54 -3.98
CA MET A 122 -12.42 -12.48 -5.02
C MET A 122 -12.65 -13.85 -5.69
N HIS A 123 -11.59 -14.59 -5.99
CA HIS A 123 -11.68 -15.90 -6.64
C HIS A 123 -12.52 -16.89 -5.80
N PHE A 124 -12.23 -17.01 -4.51
CA PHE A 124 -12.95 -17.94 -3.63
C PHE A 124 -14.37 -17.46 -3.30
N ASP A 125 -14.59 -16.14 -3.21
CA ASP A 125 -15.92 -15.57 -3.04
C ASP A 125 -16.83 -15.89 -4.24
N GLN A 126 -16.36 -15.63 -5.46
CA GLN A 126 -17.10 -15.94 -6.69
C GLN A 126 -17.35 -17.44 -6.88
N ALA A 127 -16.41 -18.29 -6.45
CA ALA A 127 -16.56 -19.74 -6.48
C ALA A 127 -17.51 -20.29 -5.40
N ASN A 128 -17.95 -19.46 -4.45
CA ASN A 128 -18.73 -19.86 -3.26
C ASN A 128 -18.07 -21.01 -2.46
N VAL A 129 -16.74 -21.00 -2.38
CA VAL A 129 -15.96 -21.98 -1.62
C VAL A 129 -15.67 -21.39 -0.22
N PRO A 130 -15.86 -22.15 0.87
CA PRO A 130 -15.48 -21.69 2.20
C PRO A 130 -13.99 -21.29 2.28
N PHE A 131 -13.71 -20.07 2.69
CA PHE A 131 -12.38 -19.51 2.77
C PHE A 131 -12.23 -18.61 3.98
N LEU A 132 -11.02 -18.43 4.51
CA LEU A 132 -10.76 -17.51 5.60
C LEU A 132 -10.45 -16.11 5.05
N TYR A 133 -11.37 -15.18 5.29
CA TYR A 133 -11.19 -13.79 4.90
C TYR A 133 -10.71 -12.95 6.09
N ARG A 134 -9.79 -12.03 5.84
CA ARG A 134 -9.55 -10.93 6.76
C ARG A 134 -10.46 -9.78 6.36
N ILE A 135 -11.38 -9.43 7.21
CA ILE A 135 -12.31 -8.32 7.00
C ILE A 135 -12.01 -7.18 7.97
N HIS A 136 -12.44 -5.98 7.58
CA HIS A 136 -12.58 -4.83 8.48
C HIS A 136 -14.04 -4.42 8.47
N GLU A 137 -14.61 -4.25 9.64
CA GLU A 137 -15.97 -3.77 9.78
C GLU A 137 -16.06 -2.28 9.42
N SER A 138 -17.26 -1.81 9.14
CA SER A 138 -17.49 -0.37 8.97
C SER A 138 -17.14 0.36 10.26
N PRO A 139 -16.64 1.59 10.19
CA PRO A 139 -16.37 2.40 11.37
C PRO A 139 -17.62 2.58 12.23
N ASP A 140 -17.42 2.69 13.55
CA ASP A 140 -18.50 2.96 14.50
C ASP A 140 -19.04 4.38 14.31
N ALA A 141 -20.38 4.52 14.16
CA ALA A 141 -21.02 5.79 13.83
C ALA A 141 -20.76 6.89 14.88
N ASP A 142 -20.71 6.54 16.18
CA ASP A 142 -20.43 7.51 17.24
C ASP A 142 -18.99 8.01 17.18
N ARG A 143 -18.04 7.12 16.86
CA ARG A 143 -16.64 7.50 16.65
C ARG A 143 -16.47 8.36 15.42
N VAL A 144 -17.16 8.03 14.32
CA VAL A 144 -17.18 8.85 13.12
C VAL A 144 -17.74 10.23 13.42
N GLN A 145 -18.87 10.32 14.15
CA GLN A 145 -19.47 11.61 14.52
C GLN A 145 -18.47 12.47 15.33
N ASN A 146 -17.83 11.88 16.33
CA ASN A 146 -16.84 12.58 17.15
C ASN A 146 -15.65 13.08 16.30
N PHE A 147 -15.18 12.26 15.36
CA PHE A 147 -14.13 12.64 14.42
C PHE A 147 -14.56 13.78 13.48
N VAL A 148 -15.77 13.69 12.92
CA VAL A 148 -16.34 14.72 12.04
C VAL A 148 -16.49 16.05 12.79
N ASP A 149 -16.97 16.04 14.03
CA ASP A 149 -17.09 17.24 14.84
C ASP A 149 -15.72 17.85 15.18
N PHE A 150 -14.73 17.01 15.45
CA PHE A 150 -13.36 17.44 15.67
C PHE A 150 -12.77 18.13 14.43
N VAL A 151 -12.85 17.53 13.24
CA VAL A 151 -12.28 18.13 12.03
C VAL A 151 -13.04 19.37 11.57
N LYS A 152 -14.36 19.46 11.85
CA LYS A 152 -15.14 20.69 11.66
C LYS A 152 -14.66 21.83 12.56
N ALA A 153 -14.34 21.54 13.83
CA ALA A 153 -13.79 22.53 14.75
C ALA A 153 -12.41 23.07 14.29
N LEU A 154 -11.66 22.25 13.54
CA LEU A 154 -10.42 22.66 12.88
C LEU A 154 -10.64 23.33 11.50
N GLY A 155 -11.90 23.57 11.10
CA GLY A 155 -12.24 24.31 9.90
C GLY A 155 -12.40 23.47 8.63
N ALA A 156 -12.46 22.15 8.70
CA ALA A 156 -12.74 21.30 7.54
C ALA A 156 -14.20 21.49 7.06
N PRO A 157 -14.43 21.76 5.77
CA PRO A 157 -15.76 22.00 5.21
C PRO A 157 -16.49 20.68 4.89
N VAL A 158 -16.63 19.79 5.87
CA VAL A 158 -17.16 18.44 5.65
C VAL A 158 -18.65 18.35 5.97
N LYS A 159 -19.37 17.61 5.11
CA LYS A 159 -20.76 17.19 5.29
C LYS A 159 -20.82 15.69 5.12
N ILE A 160 -20.67 14.95 6.18
CA ILE A 160 -20.57 13.49 6.19
C ILE A 160 -21.73 12.94 7.03
N ASP A 161 -22.37 11.89 6.53
CA ASP A 161 -23.30 11.09 7.29
C ASP A 161 -22.51 10.01 8.03
N PRO A 162 -22.47 10.01 9.38
CA PRO A 162 -21.67 9.06 10.15
C PRO A 162 -22.10 7.60 9.96
N GLU A 163 -23.36 7.35 9.63
CA GLU A 163 -23.84 5.99 9.39
C GLU A 163 -23.45 5.44 8.01
N ASN A 164 -23.09 6.33 7.05
CA ASN A 164 -22.79 5.97 5.66
C ASN A 164 -21.46 6.56 5.18
N ILE A 165 -20.46 6.66 6.06
CA ILE A 165 -19.15 7.19 5.71
C ILE A 165 -18.48 6.34 4.64
N LYS A 166 -17.88 6.98 3.65
CA LYS A 166 -17.13 6.34 2.57
C LYS A 166 -15.63 6.61 2.73
N SER A 167 -14.82 5.72 2.18
CA SER A 167 -13.36 5.92 2.13
C SER A 167 -12.98 7.23 1.44
N THR A 168 -13.73 7.63 0.41
CA THR A 168 -13.54 8.91 -0.30
C THR A 168 -13.80 10.13 0.58
N ASP A 169 -14.70 10.03 1.58
CA ASP A 169 -14.96 11.11 2.52
C ASP A 169 -13.77 11.29 3.47
N LEU A 170 -13.23 10.18 3.96
CA LEU A 170 -12.01 10.19 4.79
C LEU A 170 -10.81 10.69 3.99
N GLN A 171 -10.67 10.26 2.74
CA GLN A 171 -9.63 10.75 1.84
C GLN A 171 -9.72 12.28 1.62
N ALA A 172 -10.93 12.81 1.44
CA ALA A 172 -11.14 14.25 1.30
C ALA A 172 -10.74 15.03 2.57
N ILE A 173 -11.02 14.48 3.77
CA ILE A 173 -10.56 15.06 5.04
C ILE A 173 -9.04 15.02 5.12
N HIS A 174 -8.41 13.88 4.83
CA HIS A 174 -6.96 13.74 4.85
C HIS A 174 -6.30 14.77 3.92
N ASN A 175 -6.77 14.86 2.67
CA ASN A 175 -6.24 15.80 1.69
C ASN A 175 -6.43 17.27 2.10
N PHE A 176 -7.50 17.60 2.85
CA PHE A 176 -7.70 18.96 3.35
C PHE A 176 -6.64 19.35 4.40
N PHE A 177 -6.15 18.39 5.19
CA PHE A 177 -5.16 18.64 6.23
C PHE A 177 -3.73 18.34 5.78
N LEU A 178 -3.51 17.85 4.58
CA LEU A 178 -2.18 17.58 4.03
C LEU A 178 -1.30 18.83 4.08
N ASP A 179 -0.05 18.68 4.51
CA ASP A 179 0.93 19.76 4.70
C ASP A 179 0.52 20.84 5.74
N ARG A 180 -0.48 20.57 6.61
CA ARG A 180 -0.88 21.45 7.70
C ARG A 180 -0.33 20.98 9.05
N PRO A 181 -0.18 21.87 10.03
CA PRO A 181 0.29 21.49 11.37
C PRO A 181 -0.58 20.42 12.06
N GLU A 182 -1.87 20.36 11.70
CA GLU A 182 -2.85 19.43 12.26
C GLU A 182 -2.83 18.04 11.61
N GLU A 183 -2.14 17.85 10.49
CA GLU A 183 -2.15 16.64 9.68
C GLU A 183 -1.90 15.37 10.51
N GLN A 184 -0.82 15.35 11.29
CA GLN A 184 -0.46 14.16 12.07
C GLN A 184 -1.51 13.81 13.13
N MET A 185 -2.09 14.82 13.77
CA MET A 185 -3.14 14.63 14.76
C MET A 185 -4.43 14.10 14.12
N VAL A 186 -4.84 14.69 13.00
CA VAL A 186 -6.02 14.28 12.23
C VAL A 186 -5.84 12.83 11.71
N SER A 187 -4.69 12.52 11.14
CA SER A 187 -4.35 11.16 10.64
C SER A 187 -4.39 10.13 11.78
N THR A 188 -3.84 10.47 12.95
CA THR A 188 -3.87 9.57 14.13
C THR A 188 -5.30 9.35 14.64
N MET A 189 -6.15 10.37 14.66
CA MET A 189 -7.55 10.23 15.06
C MET A 189 -8.34 9.42 14.03
N MET A 190 -8.13 9.67 12.74
CA MET A 190 -8.76 8.93 11.64
C MET A 190 -8.48 7.43 11.72
N LEU A 191 -7.24 7.03 12.02
CA LEU A 191 -6.86 5.63 12.20
C LEU A 191 -7.51 4.93 13.39
N ARG A 192 -8.07 5.69 14.34
CA ARG A 192 -8.74 5.18 15.54
C ARG A 192 -10.26 5.22 15.46
N THR A 193 -10.77 5.80 14.38
CA THR A 193 -12.20 5.88 14.09
C THR A 193 -12.72 4.58 13.52
#